data_9bbd995cda2f5f6453dd1360993ba47d
#
_entry.id   9bbd995cda2f5f6453dd1360993ba47d
#
_cell.length_a   1.000
_cell.length_b   1.000
_cell.length_c   1.000
_cell.angle_alpha   90.00
_cell.angle_beta   90.00
_cell.angle_gamma   90.00
#
_symmetry.space_group_name_H-M   'P 1'
#
loop_
_entity.id
_entity.type
_entity.pdbx_description
1 polymer ?
#
loop_
_entity_poly.entity_id
_entity_poly.type
_entity_poly.pdbx_seq_one_letter_code
_entity_poly.pdbx_strand_id
1 'polypeptide(L)'
;MSKLPNYQEIARKIVAIVGDDNIVSATHCATRLRLQVKDRKAIDDDQVEEVEEVKGVVYNAGQYQIILGSGIVNKVYAELRA
;
A
#
# COMPACT_ATOMS: atom_id res chain seq x y z
N MET A 1 -8.25 23.92 -10.26
CA MET A 1 -7.01 23.23 -10.01
C MET A 1 -7.23 21.74 -9.96
N SER A 2 -6.46 21.02 -10.71
CA SER A 2 -6.59 19.58 -10.79
C SER A 2 -6.07 18.91 -9.51
N LYS A 3 -6.77 17.86 -9.08
CA LYS A 3 -6.42 17.14 -7.87
C LYS A 3 -6.23 15.67 -8.17
N LEU A 4 -5.41 15.39 -9.15
CA LEU A 4 -5.09 14.01 -9.45
C LEU A 4 -4.25 13.41 -8.33
N PRO A 5 -4.51 12.16 -7.95
CA PRO A 5 -3.69 11.50 -6.96
C PRO A 5 -2.23 11.43 -7.41
N ASN A 6 -1.32 11.63 -6.47
CA ASN A 6 0.09 11.47 -6.75
C ASN A 6 0.47 10.04 -6.37
N TYR A 7 0.46 9.15 -7.35
CA TYR A 7 0.67 7.73 -7.08
C TYR A 7 2.06 7.45 -6.53
N GLN A 8 3.05 8.22 -6.98
CA GLN A 8 4.40 8.07 -6.47
C GLN A 8 4.47 8.40 -4.99
N GLU A 9 3.79 9.46 -4.59
CA GLU A 9 3.79 9.87 -3.19
C GLU A 9 3.01 8.87 -2.33
N ILE A 10 1.90 8.35 -2.86
CA ILE A 10 1.13 7.34 -2.14
C ILE A 10 2.01 6.12 -1.89
N ALA A 11 2.70 5.64 -2.92
CA ALA A 11 3.58 4.49 -2.79
C ALA A 11 4.70 4.76 -1.80
N ARG A 12 5.28 5.95 -1.85
CA ARG A 12 6.37 6.32 -0.96
C ARG A 12 5.91 6.33 0.49
N LYS A 13 4.73 6.86 0.74
CA LYS A 13 4.19 6.90 2.10
C LYS A 13 3.92 5.50 2.61
N ILE A 14 3.36 4.64 1.77
CA ILE A 14 3.10 3.27 2.16
C ILE A 14 4.40 2.57 2.53
N VAL A 15 5.43 2.71 1.71
CA VAL A 15 6.72 2.09 1.98
C VAL A 15 7.31 2.62 3.28
N ALA A 16 7.16 3.92 3.52
CA ALA A 16 7.70 4.53 4.75
C ALA A 16 7.02 3.98 5.99
N ILE A 17 5.71 3.74 5.91
CA ILE A 17 4.95 3.25 7.07
C ILE A 17 5.18 1.76 7.28
N VAL A 18 5.13 0.97 6.20
CA VAL A 18 5.30 -0.47 6.27
C VAL A 18 6.75 -0.84 6.57
N GLY A 19 7.67 -0.09 6.00
CA GLY A 19 9.10 -0.36 6.13
C GLY A 19 9.62 -1.08 4.92
N ASP A 20 10.59 -0.46 4.24
CA ASP A 20 11.15 -1.05 3.02
C ASP A 20 11.72 -2.43 3.28
N ASP A 21 12.43 -2.57 4.41
CA ASP A 21 13.03 -3.86 4.77
C ASP A 21 12.00 -4.88 5.21
N ASN A 22 10.80 -4.42 5.55
CA ASN A 22 9.73 -5.29 6.01
C ASN A 22 8.95 -5.90 4.84
N ILE A 23 9.10 -5.35 3.66
CA ILE A 23 8.36 -5.82 2.48
C ILE A 23 9.17 -6.92 1.80
N VAL A 24 8.64 -8.14 1.81
CA VAL A 24 9.27 -9.28 1.16
C VAL A 24 8.95 -9.29 -0.33
N SER A 25 7.69 -9.06 -0.64
CA SER A 25 7.25 -9.05 -2.03
C SER A 25 5.97 -8.23 -2.13
N ALA A 26 5.65 -7.80 -3.34
CA ALA A 26 4.47 -7.01 -3.60
C ALA A 26 3.74 -7.56 -4.81
N THR A 27 2.42 -7.60 -4.71
CA THR A 27 1.56 -7.96 -5.83
C THR A 27 0.26 -7.19 -5.63
N HIS A 28 -0.69 -7.38 -6.52
CA HIS A 28 -1.96 -6.67 -6.39
C HIS A 28 -3.06 -7.44 -7.11
N CYS A 29 -4.28 -7.10 -6.75
CA CYS A 29 -5.45 -7.52 -7.50
C CYS A 29 -6.21 -6.25 -7.91
N ALA A 30 -7.48 -6.41 -8.30
CA ALA A 30 -8.22 -5.28 -8.88
C ALA A 30 -8.34 -4.09 -7.93
N THR A 31 -8.47 -4.34 -6.62
CA THR A 31 -8.74 -3.27 -5.66
C THR A 31 -7.81 -3.29 -4.46
N ARG A 32 -6.87 -4.22 -4.37
CA ARG A 32 -6.01 -4.34 -3.20
C ARG A 32 -4.56 -4.47 -3.61
N LEU A 33 -3.73 -3.72 -2.89
CA LEU A 33 -2.29 -3.87 -2.97
C LEU A 33 -1.90 -4.90 -1.92
N ARG A 34 -1.22 -5.97 -2.34
CA ARG A 34 -0.89 -7.07 -1.45
C ARG A 34 0.61 -7.07 -1.20
N LEU A 35 0.97 -6.90 0.06
CA LEU A 35 2.37 -6.87 0.47
C LEU A 35 2.64 -8.05 1.40
N GLN A 36 3.63 -8.84 1.06
CA GLN A 36 4.07 -9.87 1.98
C GLN A 36 5.10 -9.25 2.91
N VAL A 37 4.84 -9.28 4.20
CA VAL A 37 5.66 -8.57 5.17
C VAL A 37 6.27 -9.54 6.16
N LYS A 38 7.41 -9.15 6.70
CA LYS A 38 8.11 -9.96 7.70
C LYS A 38 7.48 -9.81 9.06
N ASP A 39 7.11 -8.59 9.43
CA ASP A 39 6.62 -8.29 10.76
C ASP A 39 5.40 -7.38 10.65
N ARG A 40 4.24 -7.96 10.86
CA ARG A 40 2.98 -7.22 10.84
C ARG A 40 2.93 -6.18 11.94
N LYS A 41 3.55 -6.46 13.08
CA LYS A 41 3.48 -5.56 14.22
C LYS A 41 4.25 -4.27 14.02
N ALA A 42 5.16 -4.24 13.07
CA ALA A 42 5.91 -3.03 12.75
C ALA A 42 5.07 -2.01 11.99
N ILE A 43 3.86 -2.40 11.56
CA ILE A 43 3.02 -1.54 10.71
C ILE A 43 1.93 -0.91 11.56
N ASP A 44 1.83 0.42 11.49
CA ASP A 44 0.77 1.16 12.15
C ASP A 44 -0.39 1.29 11.17
N ASP A 45 -1.44 0.49 11.41
CA ASP A 45 -2.60 0.48 10.52
C ASP A 45 -3.25 1.85 10.40
N ASP A 46 -3.28 2.60 11.49
CA ASP A 46 -3.91 3.91 11.48
C ASP A 46 -3.17 4.85 10.53
N GLN A 47 -1.85 4.78 10.51
CA GLN A 47 -1.07 5.60 9.60
C GLN A 47 -1.30 5.20 8.15
N VAL A 48 -1.43 3.90 7.90
CA VAL A 48 -1.70 3.44 6.53
C VAL A 48 -3.05 3.94 6.08
N GLU A 49 -4.04 3.88 6.96
CA GLU A 49 -5.39 4.32 6.60
C GLU A 49 -5.49 5.81 6.37
N GLU A 50 -4.54 6.59 6.89
CA GLU A 50 -4.51 8.02 6.65
C GLU A 50 -3.87 8.38 5.31
N VAL A 51 -3.24 7.44 4.66
CA VAL A 51 -2.66 7.70 3.35
C VAL A 51 -3.78 7.95 2.34
N GLU A 52 -3.53 8.91 1.47
CA GLU A 52 -4.50 9.29 0.45
C GLU A 52 -4.90 8.07 -0.37
N GLU A 53 -6.17 7.93 -0.68
CA GLU A 53 -6.76 6.87 -1.49
C GLU A 53 -6.86 5.52 -0.81
N VAL A 54 -6.34 5.36 0.40
CA VAL A 54 -6.47 4.10 1.14
C VAL A 54 -7.86 4.05 1.76
N LYS A 55 -8.58 2.96 1.49
CA LYS A 55 -9.94 2.79 1.99
C LYS A 55 -10.00 1.86 3.18
N GLY A 56 -8.93 1.11 3.43
CA GLY A 56 -8.87 0.22 4.57
C GLY A 56 -7.70 -0.72 4.42
N VAL A 57 -7.46 -1.53 5.46
CA VAL A 57 -6.39 -2.50 5.44
C VAL A 57 -6.90 -3.83 5.99
N VAL A 58 -6.35 -4.93 5.48
CA VAL A 58 -6.67 -6.27 5.93
C VAL A 58 -5.36 -7.04 6.03
N TYR A 59 -5.21 -7.83 7.08
CA TYR A 59 -4.04 -8.68 7.23
C TYR A 59 -4.50 -10.13 7.28
N ASN A 60 -3.91 -10.98 6.45
CA ASN A 60 -4.29 -12.37 6.40
C ASN A 60 -3.12 -13.21 5.92
N ALA A 61 -2.75 -14.21 6.70
CA ALA A 61 -1.77 -15.23 6.32
C ALA A 61 -0.44 -14.63 5.86
N GLY A 62 0.06 -13.65 6.61
CA GLY A 62 1.35 -13.02 6.29
C GLY A 62 1.28 -11.96 5.22
N GLN A 63 0.08 -11.71 4.70
CA GLN A 63 -0.11 -10.77 3.61
C GLN A 63 -0.85 -9.53 4.12
N TYR A 64 -0.21 -8.38 3.99
CA TYR A 64 -0.80 -7.12 4.38
C TYR A 64 -1.46 -6.50 3.15
N GLN A 65 -2.77 -6.37 3.18
CA GLN A 65 -3.54 -5.92 2.03
C GLN A 65 -4.06 -4.52 2.27
N ILE A 66 -3.75 -3.63 1.34
CA ILE A 66 -4.18 -2.24 1.41
C ILE A 66 -5.24 -2.04 0.34
N ILE A 67 -6.44 -1.69 0.77
CA ILE A 67 -7.57 -1.55 -0.14
C ILE A 67 -7.51 -0.16 -0.77
N LEU A 68 -7.39 -0.14 -2.08
CA LEU A 68 -7.35 1.08 -2.87
C LEU A 68 -8.49 1.03 -3.88
N GLY A 69 -8.72 2.14 -4.56
CA GLY A 69 -9.75 2.16 -5.58
C GLY A 69 -9.34 1.40 -6.83
N SER A 70 -10.35 0.92 -7.55
CA SER A 70 -10.13 0.28 -8.83
C SER A 70 -9.42 1.26 -9.77
N GLY A 71 -8.39 0.79 -10.46
CA GLY A 71 -7.61 1.64 -11.35
C GLY A 71 -6.50 2.41 -10.66
N ILE A 72 -6.55 2.52 -9.33
CA ILE A 72 -5.51 3.21 -8.57
C ILE A 72 -4.45 2.22 -8.12
N VAL A 73 -4.86 1.02 -7.74
CA VAL A 73 -3.96 0.05 -7.16
C VAL A 73 -2.82 -0.33 -8.10
N ASN A 74 -3.11 -0.53 -9.38
CA ASN A 74 -2.07 -0.90 -10.31
C ASN A 74 -1.08 0.24 -10.56
N LYS A 75 -1.55 1.49 -10.46
CA LYS A 75 -0.64 2.63 -10.61
C LYS A 75 0.26 2.79 -9.41
N VAL A 76 -0.27 2.58 -8.20
CA VAL A 76 0.55 2.60 -7.00
C VAL A 76 1.54 1.44 -7.01
N TYR A 77 1.08 0.27 -7.44
CA TYR A 77 1.95 -0.90 -7.52
C TYR A 77 3.12 -0.64 -8.48
N ALA A 78 2.83 -0.01 -9.60
CA ALA A 78 3.89 0.31 -10.57
C ALA A 78 4.95 1.22 -9.96
N GLU A 79 4.53 2.17 -9.12
CA GLU A 79 5.47 3.07 -8.46
C GLU A 79 6.31 2.34 -7.43
N LEU A 80 5.73 1.33 -6.77
CA LEU A 80 6.49 0.54 -5.80
C LEU A 80 7.62 -0.22 -6.48
N ARG A 81 7.43 -0.61 -7.71
CA ARG A 81 8.42 -1.38 -8.44
C ARG A 81 9.47 -0.52 -9.13
N ALA A 82 9.20 0.76 -9.20
CA ALA A 82 10.10 1.68 -9.91
C ALA A 82 11.41 1.88 -9.17
#